data_ab52b3408e84659381ab47770771b965
#
_entry.id   ab52b3408e84659381ab47770771b965
#
_cell.length_a   1.000
_cell.length_b   1.000
_cell.length_c   1.000
_cell.angle_alpha   90.00
_cell.angle_beta   90.00
_cell.angle_gamma   90.00
#
_symmetry.space_group_name_H-M   'P 1'
#
loop_
_entity.id
_entity.type
_entity.pdbx_description
1 polymer ?
#
loop_
_entity_poly.entity_id
_entity_poly.type
_entity_poly.pdbx_seq_one_letter_code
_entity_poly.pdbx_strand_id
1 'polypeptide(L)'
;MEKARSCNKKTVLVTGATGFLGEYIIKRLAPKYMVLALGRNKTKGKELEEKYKVKFCEGDFTDKESIDKYFYFYTIDYVIHAGALSTIWGKWQEFYKINVLGTQNIIDLCKEYGINRMVYISSPSIYSGKKDRFNIKECEAPKENTLNNYIRSKIKAEDIIKKEKDLEIVTLRPRGLIGVGDTSLIPRLLEANNKTGIPLFNNGKNLVDITSVENVALACELALTAPGAAGEVFNITNDEPMEFKQILEMFLKEVGIPPKYLKLPFGIMFRIACLLEIIYNRLNLKGEPPITKYTICTLAFAQTMDISKAKDILGYKPEKTLKESCEEYGRFIRSANALRSYKTHKKPGLIEQVSVYNCGYCKNNLGLVYKNIRGERTFPAKAFLIKHKENGYILFDTGYGKDILRNTPVLKIYRYLNPVLVSKNDIISKKLEKEGINPFNINKIIISHPHPDHIGDLKSFLNCKILSTKEVLNQIKKPKLRNLVFKSLLPKKIITEEISNKIDNSFLCNYFDNIYDIFGDGSILGITADGHSKGSLMLYIPDLNLLLAGDTCWGKDLVK
;
A
#
# COMPACT_ATOMS: atom_id res chain seq x y z
N MET A 1 -21.76 -3.49 -31.23
CA MET A 1 -20.98 -2.62 -30.31
C MET A 1 -19.52 -3.02 -30.45
N GLU A 2 -18.68 -2.15 -30.99
CA GLU A 2 -17.24 -2.41 -31.12
C GLU A 2 -16.60 -2.51 -29.75
N LYS A 3 -15.83 -3.58 -29.54
CA LYS A 3 -15.00 -3.74 -28.33
C LYS A 3 -14.03 -2.55 -28.26
N ALA A 4 -14.02 -1.82 -27.15
CA ALA A 4 -13.19 -0.65 -26.95
C ALA A 4 -11.71 -1.03 -27.03
N ARG A 5 -11.08 -0.83 -28.18
CA ARG A 5 -9.62 -0.74 -28.33
C ARG A 5 -9.23 0.73 -28.20
N SER A 6 -8.88 1.15 -27.00
CA SER A 6 -8.21 2.43 -26.82
C SER A 6 -6.73 2.18 -26.61
N CYS A 7 -5.94 2.72 -27.53
CA CYS A 7 -4.49 2.72 -27.50
C CYS A 7 -3.80 1.43 -28.00
N ASN A 8 -2.63 1.57 -28.62
CA ASN A 8 -1.78 0.50 -29.20
C ASN A 8 -1.20 -0.52 -28.19
N LYS A 9 -1.68 -0.55 -26.93
CA LYS A 9 -1.19 -1.44 -25.87
C LYS A 9 -2.02 -2.72 -25.77
N LYS A 10 -1.35 -3.87 -25.61
CA LYS A 10 -2.01 -5.13 -25.23
C LYS A 10 -2.65 -5.03 -23.86
N THR A 11 -3.77 -5.73 -23.67
CA THR A 11 -4.55 -5.72 -22.44
C THR A 11 -4.23 -6.95 -21.57
N VAL A 12 -3.95 -6.73 -20.29
CA VAL A 12 -3.71 -7.80 -19.31
C VAL A 12 -4.72 -7.70 -18.19
N LEU A 13 -5.46 -8.78 -17.94
CA LEU A 13 -6.32 -8.89 -16.76
C LEU A 13 -5.53 -9.56 -15.63
N VAL A 14 -5.50 -8.92 -14.45
CA VAL A 14 -4.82 -9.41 -13.26
C VAL A 14 -5.85 -9.71 -12.17
N THR A 15 -6.01 -10.99 -11.81
CA THR A 15 -6.83 -11.37 -10.65
C THR A 15 -6.04 -11.26 -9.36
N GLY A 16 -6.73 -11.07 -8.21
CA GLY A 16 -6.02 -10.82 -6.96
C GLY A 16 -5.30 -9.48 -6.92
N ALA A 17 -5.69 -8.55 -7.78
CA ALA A 17 -5.12 -7.23 -7.99
C ALA A 17 -4.95 -6.42 -6.69
N THR A 18 -5.90 -6.53 -5.76
CA THR A 18 -5.87 -5.84 -4.46
C THR A 18 -5.04 -6.56 -3.39
N GLY A 19 -4.39 -7.68 -3.73
CA GLY A 19 -3.46 -8.42 -2.88
C GLY A 19 -2.04 -7.84 -2.92
N PHE A 20 -1.15 -8.36 -2.03
CA PHE A 20 0.24 -7.94 -1.95
C PHE A 20 0.98 -8.11 -3.29
N LEU A 21 1.05 -9.32 -3.84
CA LEU A 21 1.70 -9.58 -5.14
C LEU A 21 0.98 -8.86 -6.29
N GLY A 22 -0.37 -8.79 -6.25
CA GLY A 22 -1.16 -8.16 -7.31
C GLY A 22 -0.81 -6.70 -7.55
N GLU A 23 -0.58 -5.93 -6.48
CA GLU A 23 -0.18 -4.53 -6.59
C GLU A 23 1.18 -4.38 -7.29
N TYR A 24 2.17 -5.23 -6.99
CA TYR A 24 3.49 -5.19 -7.63
C TYR A 24 3.44 -5.63 -9.10
N ILE A 25 2.60 -6.61 -9.44
CA ILE A 25 2.33 -6.97 -10.84
C ILE A 25 1.74 -5.77 -11.59
N ILE A 26 0.72 -5.11 -11.03
CA ILE A 26 0.11 -3.92 -11.62
C ILE A 26 1.13 -2.80 -11.79
N LYS A 27 1.91 -2.49 -10.76
CA LYS A 27 2.97 -1.48 -10.79
C LYS A 27 3.94 -1.71 -11.96
N ARG A 28 4.32 -2.98 -12.18
CA ARG A 28 5.26 -3.34 -13.24
C ARG A 28 4.64 -3.28 -14.64
N LEU A 29 3.39 -3.72 -14.79
CA LEU A 29 2.74 -3.83 -16.09
C LEU A 29 2.12 -2.54 -16.60
N ALA A 30 1.63 -1.66 -15.73
CA ALA A 30 0.91 -0.44 -16.08
C ALA A 30 1.65 0.49 -17.08
N PRO A 31 2.99 0.62 -17.05
CA PRO A 31 3.70 1.41 -18.06
C PRO A 31 3.59 0.85 -19.48
N LYS A 32 3.51 -0.48 -19.63
CA LYS A 32 3.61 -1.19 -20.92
C LYS A 32 2.28 -1.71 -21.45
N TYR A 33 1.35 -2.03 -20.58
CA TYR A 33 0.07 -2.69 -20.88
C TYR A 33 -1.13 -1.84 -20.43
N MET A 34 -2.29 -2.10 -21.04
CA MET A 34 -3.58 -1.73 -20.45
C MET A 34 -3.92 -2.80 -19.40
N VAL A 35 -3.96 -2.42 -18.12
CA VAL A 35 -4.18 -3.37 -17.04
C VAL A 35 -5.61 -3.29 -16.53
N LEU A 36 -6.30 -4.43 -16.52
CA LEU A 36 -7.58 -4.65 -15.86
C LEU A 36 -7.32 -5.30 -14.50
N ALA A 37 -7.52 -4.56 -13.43
CA ALA A 37 -7.22 -4.97 -12.07
C ALA A 37 -8.47 -5.60 -11.43
N LEU A 38 -8.59 -6.94 -11.44
CA LEU A 38 -9.76 -7.65 -10.91
C LEU A 38 -9.61 -7.94 -9.41
N GLY A 39 -10.59 -7.52 -8.61
CA GLY A 39 -10.58 -7.77 -7.17
C GLY A 39 -11.89 -7.40 -6.48
N ARG A 40 -12.06 -7.84 -5.22
CA ARG A 40 -13.27 -7.62 -4.42
C ARG A 40 -13.25 -6.32 -3.60
N ASN A 41 -12.06 -5.84 -3.26
CA ASN A 41 -11.92 -4.66 -2.39
C ASN A 41 -11.99 -3.37 -3.22
N LYS A 42 -13.17 -2.77 -3.26
CA LYS A 42 -13.46 -1.55 -4.02
C LYS A 42 -12.62 -0.35 -3.61
N THR A 43 -12.36 -0.19 -2.30
CA THR A 43 -11.55 0.93 -1.80
C THR A 43 -10.12 0.83 -2.31
N LYS A 44 -9.49 -0.33 -2.11
CA LYS A 44 -8.13 -0.59 -2.60
C LYS A 44 -8.07 -0.62 -4.13
N GLY A 45 -9.13 -1.08 -4.79
CA GLY A 45 -9.25 -1.04 -6.24
C GLY A 45 -9.19 0.38 -6.81
N LYS A 46 -9.93 1.31 -6.22
CA LYS A 46 -9.88 2.74 -6.58
C LYS A 46 -8.50 3.35 -6.33
N GLU A 47 -7.84 2.97 -5.22
CA GLU A 47 -6.46 3.41 -4.97
C GLU A 47 -5.50 2.95 -6.07
N LEU A 48 -5.66 1.71 -6.59
CA LEU A 48 -4.88 1.20 -7.70
C LEU A 48 -5.17 1.94 -9.02
N GLU A 49 -6.45 2.22 -9.32
CA GLU A 49 -6.83 3.04 -10.49
C GLU A 49 -6.15 4.42 -10.45
N GLU A 50 -6.22 5.09 -9.30
CA GLU A 50 -5.63 6.42 -9.12
C GLU A 50 -4.10 6.38 -9.19
N LYS A 51 -3.48 5.40 -8.53
CA LYS A 51 -2.02 5.31 -8.37
C LYS A 51 -1.32 4.89 -9.65
N TYR A 52 -1.87 3.90 -10.36
CA TYR A 52 -1.20 3.27 -11.51
C TYR A 52 -1.89 3.55 -12.86
N LYS A 53 -3.00 4.29 -12.85
CA LYS A 53 -3.80 4.61 -14.07
C LYS A 53 -4.28 3.33 -14.78
N VAL A 54 -4.67 2.35 -14.00
CA VAL A 54 -5.25 1.08 -14.47
C VAL A 54 -6.76 1.11 -14.34
N LYS A 55 -7.48 0.14 -14.93
CA LYS A 55 -8.92 0.00 -14.78
C LYS A 55 -9.24 -1.03 -13.71
N PHE A 56 -9.92 -0.61 -12.65
CA PHE A 56 -10.40 -1.55 -11.63
C PHE A 56 -11.68 -2.24 -12.08
N CYS A 57 -11.69 -3.55 -11.95
CA CYS A 57 -12.80 -4.45 -12.22
C CYS A 57 -13.27 -5.07 -10.89
N GLU A 58 -14.42 -4.64 -10.37
CA GLU A 58 -14.99 -5.19 -9.15
C GLU A 58 -15.64 -6.54 -9.44
N GLY A 59 -15.14 -7.63 -8.83
CA GLY A 59 -15.69 -8.98 -9.03
C GLY A 59 -14.98 -10.04 -8.20
N ASP A 60 -15.60 -11.21 -8.12
CA ASP A 60 -15.06 -12.40 -7.45
C ASP A 60 -14.86 -13.52 -8.49
N PHE A 61 -13.63 -13.93 -8.73
CA PHE A 61 -13.34 -15.01 -9.69
C PHE A 61 -13.90 -16.38 -9.30
N THR A 62 -14.40 -16.55 -8.07
CA THR A 62 -15.15 -17.75 -7.67
C THR A 62 -16.60 -17.74 -8.16
N ASP A 63 -17.06 -16.61 -8.65
CA ASP A 63 -18.37 -16.39 -9.28
C ASP A 63 -18.14 -15.95 -10.73
N LYS A 64 -18.26 -16.91 -11.67
CA LYS A 64 -17.96 -16.70 -13.09
C LYS A 64 -18.82 -15.56 -13.66
N GLU A 65 -20.10 -15.49 -13.32
CA GLU A 65 -21.05 -14.50 -13.84
C GLU A 65 -20.66 -13.07 -13.42
N SER A 66 -20.13 -12.90 -12.20
CA SER A 66 -19.73 -11.59 -11.69
C SER A 66 -18.61 -10.94 -12.48
N ILE A 67 -17.78 -11.73 -13.17
CA ILE A 67 -16.58 -11.29 -13.88
C ILE A 67 -16.67 -11.44 -15.40
N ASP A 68 -17.58 -12.25 -15.92
CA ASP A 68 -17.79 -12.52 -17.35
C ASP A 68 -17.92 -11.24 -18.19
N LYS A 69 -18.67 -10.25 -17.68
CA LYS A 69 -18.82 -8.93 -18.31
C LYS A 69 -17.51 -8.26 -18.71
N TYR A 70 -16.43 -8.45 -17.94
CA TYR A 70 -15.14 -7.83 -18.26
C TYR A 70 -14.47 -8.52 -19.44
N PHE A 71 -14.61 -9.83 -19.56
CA PHE A 71 -14.16 -10.59 -20.74
C PHE A 71 -14.98 -10.24 -21.99
N TYR A 72 -16.27 -9.96 -21.81
CA TYR A 72 -17.16 -9.54 -22.89
C TYR A 72 -16.83 -8.12 -23.40
N PHE A 73 -16.68 -7.14 -22.49
CA PHE A 73 -16.52 -5.72 -22.87
C PHE A 73 -15.09 -5.35 -23.29
N TYR A 74 -14.07 -6.08 -22.84
CA TYR A 74 -12.68 -5.77 -23.15
C TYR A 74 -12.07 -6.85 -24.06
N THR A 75 -11.22 -6.41 -25.00
CA THR A 75 -10.35 -7.35 -25.71
C THR A 75 -9.12 -7.63 -24.82
N ILE A 76 -9.11 -8.79 -24.14
CA ILE A 76 -8.02 -9.20 -23.24
C ILE A 76 -7.06 -10.07 -24.03
N ASP A 77 -5.77 -9.71 -24.03
CA ASP A 77 -4.73 -10.50 -24.67
C ASP A 77 -4.15 -11.56 -23.73
N TYR A 78 -4.02 -11.22 -22.45
CA TYR A 78 -3.38 -12.06 -21.44
C TYR A 78 -4.11 -12.00 -20.10
N VAL A 79 -4.02 -13.07 -19.33
CA VAL A 79 -4.51 -13.13 -17.95
C VAL A 79 -3.37 -13.51 -17.01
N ILE A 80 -3.20 -12.78 -15.89
CA ILE A 80 -2.37 -13.22 -14.77
C ILE A 80 -3.29 -13.57 -13.60
N HIS A 81 -3.36 -14.87 -13.29
CA HIS A 81 -4.17 -15.37 -12.20
C HIS A 81 -3.34 -15.48 -10.92
N ALA A 82 -3.28 -14.36 -10.15
CA ALA A 82 -2.59 -14.24 -8.88
C ALA A 82 -3.55 -14.31 -7.67
N GLY A 83 -4.86 -14.38 -7.91
CA GLY A 83 -5.87 -14.53 -6.88
C GLY A 83 -5.85 -15.92 -6.25
N ALA A 84 -5.72 -16.00 -4.92
CA ALA A 84 -5.78 -17.25 -4.18
C ALA A 84 -6.10 -17.01 -2.70
N LEU A 85 -6.64 -18.02 -2.04
CA LEU A 85 -6.63 -18.13 -0.59
C LEU A 85 -5.26 -18.69 -0.18
N SER A 86 -4.40 -17.84 0.41
CA SER A 86 -2.99 -18.17 0.72
C SER A 86 -2.73 -18.34 2.22
N THR A 87 -3.78 -18.43 3.05
CA THR A 87 -3.63 -18.74 4.49
C THR A 87 -3.11 -20.15 4.69
N ILE A 88 -2.36 -20.36 5.77
CA ILE A 88 -1.79 -21.68 6.09
C ILE A 88 -2.80 -22.60 6.79
N TRP A 89 -3.94 -22.08 7.22
CA TRP A 89 -4.99 -22.77 7.95
C TRP A 89 -6.39 -22.39 7.45
N GLY A 90 -7.32 -23.33 7.44
CA GLY A 90 -8.70 -23.15 7.03
C GLY A 90 -9.35 -24.45 6.53
N LYS A 91 -10.66 -24.41 6.28
CA LYS A 91 -11.44 -25.59 5.84
C LYS A 91 -11.13 -25.92 4.36
N TRP A 92 -11.10 -27.22 4.05
CA TRP A 92 -10.84 -27.72 2.69
C TRP A 92 -11.81 -27.11 1.66
N GLN A 93 -13.09 -27.01 1.99
CA GLN A 93 -14.11 -26.50 1.08
C GLN A 93 -13.83 -25.07 0.60
N GLU A 94 -13.29 -24.22 1.48
CA GLU A 94 -12.94 -22.83 1.13
C GLU A 94 -11.73 -22.78 0.19
N PHE A 95 -10.68 -23.57 0.49
CA PHE A 95 -9.52 -23.70 -0.41
C PHE A 95 -9.90 -24.28 -1.75
N TYR A 96 -10.75 -25.31 -1.77
CA TYR A 96 -11.20 -25.94 -3.00
C TYR A 96 -12.02 -24.97 -3.84
N LYS A 97 -13.01 -24.28 -3.22
CA LYS A 97 -13.81 -23.27 -3.92
C LYS A 97 -12.95 -22.16 -4.54
N ILE A 98 -12.03 -21.58 -3.74
CA ILE A 98 -11.27 -20.40 -4.19
C ILE A 98 -10.12 -20.82 -5.12
N ASN A 99 -9.27 -21.77 -4.69
CA ASN A 99 -8.03 -22.05 -5.41
C ASN A 99 -8.21 -23.07 -6.55
N VAL A 100 -9.23 -23.92 -6.51
CA VAL A 100 -9.45 -24.95 -7.54
C VAL A 100 -10.57 -24.53 -8.48
N LEU A 101 -11.80 -24.34 -7.97
CA LEU A 101 -12.94 -23.94 -8.81
C LEU A 101 -12.78 -22.53 -9.36
N GLY A 102 -12.25 -21.59 -8.56
CA GLY A 102 -11.95 -20.24 -9.03
C GLY A 102 -10.90 -20.24 -10.16
N THR A 103 -9.88 -21.09 -10.09
CA THR A 103 -8.92 -21.25 -11.19
C THR A 103 -9.60 -21.86 -12.44
N GLN A 104 -10.48 -22.84 -12.26
CA GLN A 104 -11.26 -23.41 -13.37
C GLN A 104 -12.11 -22.34 -14.06
N ASN A 105 -12.83 -21.50 -13.31
CA ASN A 105 -13.63 -20.41 -13.86
C ASN A 105 -12.80 -19.47 -14.76
N ILE A 106 -11.57 -19.15 -14.33
CA ILE A 106 -10.67 -18.28 -15.13
C ILE A 106 -10.21 -19.01 -16.40
N ILE A 107 -9.88 -20.30 -16.32
CA ILE A 107 -9.54 -21.13 -17.50
C ILE A 107 -10.70 -21.16 -18.49
N ASP A 108 -11.92 -21.43 -18.01
CA ASP A 108 -13.12 -21.50 -18.83
C ASP A 108 -13.40 -20.17 -19.56
N LEU A 109 -13.26 -19.04 -18.85
CA LEU A 109 -13.39 -17.71 -19.45
C LEU A 109 -12.28 -17.42 -20.46
N CYS A 110 -11.05 -17.80 -20.17
CA CYS A 110 -9.95 -17.64 -21.13
C CYS A 110 -10.22 -18.38 -22.44
N LYS A 111 -10.74 -19.60 -22.36
CA LYS A 111 -11.10 -20.40 -23.55
C LYS A 111 -12.30 -19.80 -24.30
N GLU A 112 -13.36 -19.45 -23.58
CA GLU A 112 -14.60 -18.89 -24.14
C GLU A 112 -14.34 -17.59 -24.93
N TYR A 113 -13.42 -16.75 -24.44
CA TYR A 113 -13.09 -15.48 -25.06
C TYR A 113 -11.79 -15.49 -25.89
N GLY A 114 -11.19 -16.63 -26.12
CA GLY A 114 -10.01 -16.81 -26.98
C GLY A 114 -8.78 -16.08 -26.50
N ILE A 115 -8.50 -16.11 -25.18
CA ILE A 115 -7.32 -15.49 -24.60
C ILE A 115 -6.06 -16.24 -25.04
N ASN A 116 -5.03 -15.52 -25.47
CA ASN A 116 -3.81 -16.13 -25.99
C ASN A 116 -3.04 -16.93 -24.92
N ARG A 117 -2.85 -16.32 -23.72
CA ARG A 117 -2.06 -16.96 -22.67
C ARG A 117 -2.52 -16.55 -21.27
N MET A 118 -2.46 -17.50 -20.34
CA MET A 118 -2.68 -17.31 -18.92
C MET A 118 -1.39 -17.61 -18.15
N VAL A 119 -1.01 -16.71 -17.22
CA VAL A 119 0.05 -16.95 -16.23
C VAL A 119 -0.61 -17.26 -14.89
N TYR A 120 -0.33 -18.45 -14.35
CA TYR A 120 -0.87 -18.92 -13.08
C TYR A 120 0.17 -18.84 -11.96
N ILE A 121 -0.18 -18.23 -10.83
CA ILE A 121 0.69 -18.19 -9.66
C ILE A 121 0.38 -19.36 -8.74
N SER A 122 1.27 -20.33 -8.75
CA SER A 122 1.26 -21.48 -7.84
C SER A 122 2.13 -21.23 -6.60
N SER A 123 2.68 -22.26 -5.99
CA SER A 123 3.51 -22.14 -4.80
C SER A 123 4.50 -23.30 -4.66
N PRO A 124 5.75 -23.07 -4.31
CA PRO A 124 6.71 -24.15 -4.03
C PRO A 124 6.50 -24.79 -2.65
N SER A 125 5.52 -24.31 -1.86
CA SER A 125 5.10 -25.03 -0.64
C SER A 125 4.61 -26.46 -0.92
N ILE A 126 4.26 -26.77 -2.17
CA ILE A 126 3.95 -28.15 -2.61
C ILE A 126 5.11 -29.12 -2.36
N TYR A 127 6.35 -28.64 -2.37
CA TYR A 127 7.55 -29.43 -2.09
C TYR A 127 7.82 -29.63 -0.59
N SER A 128 7.12 -28.91 0.30
CA SER A 128 7.38 -28.93 1.74
C SER A 128 7.16 -30.32 2.34
N GLY A 129 8.03 -30.70 3.27
CA GLY A 129 8.00 -32.02 3.92
C GLY A 129 8.90 -32.07 5.15
N LYS A 130 9.17 -33.28 5.65
CA LYS A 130 10.00 -33.52 6.83
C LYS A 130 11.43 -33.94 6.47
N LYS A 131 12.01 -33.31 5.46
CA LYS A 131 13.39 -33.56 5.03
C LYS A 131 13.97 -32.36 4.30
N ASP A 132 15.29 -32.23 4.35
CA ASP A 132 16.01 -31.27 3.55
C ASP A 132 15.91 -31.60 2.05
N ARG A 133 15.75 -30.57 1.24
CA ARG A 133 15.71 -30.66 -0.21
C ARG A 133 16.45 -29.48 -0.82
N PHE A 134 17.40 -29.79 -1.69
CA PHE A 134 18.26 -28.81 -2.32
C PHE A 134 18.12 -28.84 -3.84
N ASN A 135 18.20 -27.66 -4.46
CA ASN A 135 18.14 -27.48 -5.92
C ASN A 135 16.95 -28.21 -6.56
N ILE A 136 15.78 -28.07 -5.96
CA ILE A 136 14.55 -28.76 -6.37
C ILE A 136 14.15 -28.31 -7.78
N LYS A 137 14.03 -29.28 -8.70
CA LYS A 137 13.53 -29.04 -10.05
C LYS A 137 11.99 -29.11 -10.10
N GLU A 138 11.40 -28.49 -11.10
CA GLU A 138 9.94 -28.43 -11.27
C GLU A 138 9.31 -29.82 -11.45
N CYS A 139 10.02 -30.78 -12.08
CA CYS A 139 9.58 -32.14 -12.28
C CYS A 139 9.49 -32.97 -10.98
N GLU A 140 10.11 -32.50 -9.89
CA GLU A 140 10.09 -33.17 -8.59
C GLU A 140 8.83 -32.86 -7.76
N ALA A 141 7.85 -32.16 -8.34
CA ALA A 141 6.59 -31.86 -7.66
C ALA A 141 5.87 -33.16 -7.27
N PRO A 142 5.45 -33.30 -6.00
CA PRO A 142 4.76 -34.52 -5.58
C PRO A 142 3.35 -34.53 -6.17
N LYS A 143 2.85 -35.74 -6.47
CA LYS A 143 1.45 -35.94 -6.93
C LYS A 143 0.45 -35.55 -5.84
N GLU A 144 0.81 -35.74 -4.58
CA GLU A 144 0.00 -35.44 -3.41
C GLU A 144 0.87 -34.89 -2.28
N ASN A 145 0.33 -33.92 -1.55
CA ASN A 145 0.89 -33.45 -0.30
C ASN A 145 -0.24 -32.90 0.58
N THR A 146 -0.45 -33.55 1.72
CA THR A 146 -1.54 -33.24 2.65
C THR A 146 -1.07 -32.52 3.90
N LEU A 147 0.10 -31.89 3.86
CA LEU A 147 0.67 -31.18 5.01
C LEU A 147 -0.26 -30.06 5.49
N ASN A 148 -0.93 -29.37 4.56
CA ASN A 148 -2.08 -28.50 4.84
C ASN A 148 -3.03 -28.41 3.62
N ASN A 149 -4.20 -27.78 3.80
CA ASN A 149 -5.21 -27.64 2.75
C ASN A 149 -4.79 -26.66 1.64
N TYR A 150 -3.95 -25.67 1.95
CA TYR A 150 -3.39 -24.77 0.95
C TYR A 150 -2.54 -25.51 -0.08
N ILE A 151 -1.58 -26.31 0.38
CA ILE A 151 -0.72 -27.14 -0.48
C ILE A 151 -1.56 -28.06 -1.34
N ARG A 152 -2.50 -28.79 -0.71
CA ARG A 152 -3.42 -29.69 -1.40
C ARG A 152 -4.20 -28.97 -2.50
N SER A 153 -4.68 -27.75 -2.24
CA SER A 153 -5.44 -26.97 -3.23
C SER A 153 -4.58 -26.51 -4.40
N LYS A 154 -3.32 -26.13 -4.14
CA LYS A 154 -2.39 -25.72 -5.20
C LYS A 154 -2.02 -26.90 -6.12
N ILE A 155 -1.79 -28.08 -5.56
CA ILE A 155 -1.58 -29.31 -6.37
C ILE A 155 -2.81 -29.60 -7.23
N LYS A 156 -4.02 -29.53 -6.66
CA LYS A 156 -5.25 -29.77 -7.42
C LYS A 156 -5.48 -28.74 -8.53
N ALA A 157 -5.15 -27.49 -8.31
CA ALA A 157 -5.21 -26.47 -9.35
C ALA A 157 -4.20 -26.75 -10.48
N GLU A 158 -2.95 -27.13 -10.14
CA GLU A 158 -1.98 -27.55 -11.16
C GLU A 158 -2.39 -28.82 -11.91
N ASP A 159 -3.11 -29.76 -11.27
CA ASP A 159 -3.66 -30.95 -11.94
C ASP A 159 -4.70 -30.59 -13.01
N ILE A 160 -5.51 -29.55 -12.77
CA ILE A 160 -6.46 -29.03 -13.76
C ILE A 160 -5.68 -28.37 -14.91
N ILE A 161 -4.72 -27.52 -14.61
CA ILE A 161 -3.88 -26.81 -15.59
C ILE A 161 -3.15 -27.80 -16.50
N LYS A 162 -2.57 -28.89 -15.95
CA LYS A 162 -1.88 -29.91 -16.74
C LYS A 162 -2.77 -30.64 -17.75
N LYS A 163 -4.08 -30.71 -17.49
CA LYS A 163 -5.05 -31.35 -18.39
C LYS A 163 -5.52 -30.42 -19.50
N GLU A 164 -5.33 -29.12 -19.33
CA GLU A 164 -5.73 -28.12 -20.32
C GLU A 164 -4.77 -28.14 -21.50
N LYS A 165 -5.32 -28.19 -22.73
CA LYS A 165 -4.56 -28.25 -23.98
C LYS A 165 -4.88 -27.12 -24.95
N ASP A 166 -6.03 -26.48 -24.76
CA ASP A 166 -6.57 -25.49 -25.69
C ASP A 166 -6.20 -24.05 -25.29
N LEU A 167 -5.46 -23.88 -24.19
CA LEU A 167 -5.02 -22.58 -23.66
C LEU A 167 -3.54 -22.67 -23.29
N GLU A 168 -2.73 -21.71 -23.73
CA GLU A 168 -1.37 -21.58 -23.25
C GLU A 168 -1.35 -21.16 -21.78
N ILE A 169 -0.92 -22.03 -20.88
CA ILE A 169 -0.80 -21.69 -19.45
C ILE A 169 0.66 -21.81 -19.02
N VAL A 170 1.16 -20.73 -18.41
CA VAL A 170 2.49 -20.69 -17.78
C VAL A 170 2.31 -20.70 -16.27
N THR A 171 2.91 -21.66 -15.57
CA THR A 171 2.81 -21.76 -14.11
C THR A 171 4.08 -21.27 -13.43
N LEU A 172 3.95 -20.31 -12.51
CA LEU A 172 5.06 -19.80 -11.69
C LEU A 172 4.92 -20.26 -10.23
N ARG A 173 6.00 -20.78 -9.65
CA ARG A 173 6.09 -21.18 -8.24
C ARG A 173 7.06 -20.28 -7.48
N PRO A 174 6.65 -19.08 -7.05
CA PRO A 174 7.52 -18.14 -6.33
C PRO A 174 7.70 -18.55 -4.87
N ARG A 175 8.93 -18.57 -4.36
CA ARG A 175 9.28 -19.00 -3.00
C ARG A 175 9.36 -17.81 -2.04
N GLY A 176 8.61 -17.84 -0.92
CA GLY A 176 8.76 -16.94 0.24
C GLY A 176 8.87 -15.47 -0.13
N LEU A 177 7.76 -14.79 -0.40
CA LEU A 177 7.77 -13.40 -0.87
C LEU A 177 8.13 -12.42 0.25
N ILE A 178 9.03 -11.48 -0.07
CA ILE A 178 9.36 -10.34 0.79
C ILE A 178 9.18 -9.02 0.02
N GLY A 179 8.64 -8.00 0.68
CA GLY A 179 8.50 -6.64 0.15
C GLY A 179 7.55 -5.80 0.98
N VAL A 180 7.58 -4.49 0.78
CA VAL A 180 6.68 -3.56 1.51
C VAL A 180 5.22 -3.90 1.20
N GLY A 181 4.40 -4.02 2.25
CA GLY A 181 3.00 -4.45 2.13
C GLY A 181 2.78 -5.95 2.31
N ASP A 182 3.82 -6.75 2.62
CA ASP A 182 3.66 -8.14 3.03
C ASP A 182 2.76 -8.23 4.27
N THR A 183 1.76 -9.11 4.17
CA THR A 183 0.77 -9.39 5.24
C THR A 183 0.92 -10.78 5.84
N SER A 184 1.89 -11.57 5.39
CA SER A 184 1.99 -12.99 5.71
C SER A 184 3.29 -13.40 6.39
N LEU A 185 4.43 -13.29 5.73
CA LEU A 185 5.71 -13.80 6.24
C LEU A 185 6.28 -12.92 7.33
N ILE A 186 6.54 -11.66 7.00
CA ILE A 186 7.22 -10.72 7.88
C ILE A 186 6.41 -10.37 9.13
N PRO A 187 5.10 -10.05 9.05
CA PRO A 187 4.31 -9.79 10.26
C PRO A 187 4.34 -10.94 11.27
N ARG A 188 4.30 -12.19 10.80
CA ARG A 188 4.38 -13.38 11.68
C ARG A 188 5.75 -13.54 12.34
N LEU A 189 6.84 -13.26 11.60
CA LEU A 189 8.19 -13.30 12.17
C LEU A 189 8.37 -12.22 13.24
N LEU A 190 7.90 -11.01 13.00
CA LEU A 190 7.95 -9.91 13.96
C LEU A 190 7.07 -10.21 15.20
N GLU A 191 5.88 -10.76 15.00
CA GLU A 191 5.01 -11.16 16.10
C GLU A 191 5.64 -12.26 16.96
N ALA A 192 6.22 -13.29 16.33
CA ALA A 192 6.93 -14.36 17.04
C ALA A 192 8.13 -13.80 17.81
N ASN A 193 8.94 -12.93 17.19
CA ASN A 193 10.09 -12.29 17.83
C ASN A 193 9.66 -11.49 19.07
N ASN A 194 8.54 -10.78 19.01
CA ASN A 194 8.06 -9.95 20.13
C ASN A 194 7.45 -10.78 21.27
N LYS A 195 6.80 -11.90 20.97
CA LYS A 195 6.11 -12.74 21.98
C LYS A 195 7.03 -13.81 22.56
N THR A 196 7.25 -14.87 21.81
CA THR A 196 7.87 -16.11 22.30
C THR A 196 9.30 -16.34 21.80
N GLY A 197 9.73 -15.57 20.81
CA GLY A 197 10.92 -15.81 20.01
C GLY A 197 10.62 -16.65 18.76
N ILE A 198 11.47 -16.49 17.75
CA ILE A 198 11.36 -17.21 16.47
C ILE A 198 11.89 -18.64 16.66
N PRO A 199 11.11 -19.69 16.34
CA PRO A 199 11.59 -21.06 16.43
C PRO A 199 12.81 -21.27 15.50
N LEU A 200 13.92 -21.70 16.09
CA LEU A 200 15.18 -21.94 15.39
C LEU A 200 15.55 -23.41 15.49
N PHE A 201 15.46 -24.13 14.39
CA PHE A 201 15.87 -25.52 14.27
C PHE A 201 17.26 -25.62 13.68
N ASN A 202 18.02 -26.65 14.02
CA ASN A 202 19.39 -26.85 13.52
C ASN A 202 20.26 -25.57 13.58
N ASN A 203 20.10 -24.79 14.65
CA ASN A 203 20.72 -23.46 14.82
C ASN A 203 20.47 -22.50 13.64
N GLY A 204 19.43 -22.72 12.82
CA GLY A 204 19.06 -21.91 11.66
C GLY A 204 19.99 -22.06 10.46
N LYS A 205 20.74 -23.18 10.38
CA LYS A 205 21.66 -23.48 9.27
C LYS A 205 20.97 -24.07 8.03
N ASN A 206 19.66 -24.31 8.12
CA ASN A 206 18.88 -24.75 6.98
C ASN A 206 18.88 -23.66 5.89
N LEU A 207 19.30 -24.06 4.67
CA LEU A 207 19.29 -23.18 3.50
C LEU A 207 17.88 -23.00 2.96
N VAL A 208 17.48 -21.77 2.73
CA VAL A 208 16.18 -21.43 2.17
C VAL A 208 16.29 -20.33 1.12
N ASP A 209 15.37 -20.35 0.16
CA ASP A 209 15.15 -19.25 -0.78
C ASP A 209 14.07 -18.32 -0.27
N ILE A 210 14.30 -17.03 -0.44
CA ILE A 210 13.32 -15.94 -0.28
C ILE A 210 13.35 -15.12 -1.57
N THR A 211 12.19 -14.61 -1.99
CA THR A 211 12.06 -13.91 -3.26
C THR A 211 11.54 -12.49 -3.04
N SER A 212 12.22 -11.50 -3.60
CA SER A 212 11.67 -10.14 -3.70
C SER A 212 10.37 -10.19 -4.51
N VAL A 213 9.33 -9.53 -4.02
CA VAL A 213 8.05 -9.47 -4.71
C VAL A 213 8.17 -8.79 -6.07
N GLU A 214 9.11 -7.86 -6.24
CA GLU A 214 9.44 -7.23 -7.52
C GLU A 214 9.97 -8.23 -8.54
N ASN A 215 10.80 -9.17 -8.10
CA ASN A 215 11.33 -10.23 -8.97
C ASN A 215 10.23 -11.22 -9.39
N VAL A 216 9.23 -11.46 -8.54
CA VAL A 216 8.05 -12.24 -8.93
C VAL A 216 7.21 -11.49 -9.97
N ALA A 217 7.02 -10.18 -9.80
CA ALA A 217 6.33 -9.36 -10.80
C ALA A 217 7.09 -9.32 -12.15
N LEU A 218 8.44 -9.32 -12.12
CA LEU A 218 9.28 -9.49 -13.31
C LEU A 218 9.02 -10.84 -13.99
N ALA A 219 9.02 -11.94 -13.23
CA ALA A 219 8.74 -13.26 -13.79
C ALA A 219 7.34 -13.34 -14.41
N CYS A 220 6.34 -12.68 -13.80
CA CYS A 220 4.99 -12.57 -14.38
C CYS A 220 5.00 -11.85 -15.73
N GLU A 221 5.72 -10.73 -15.83
CA GLU A 221 5.84 -9.97 -17.09
C GLU A 221 6.51 -10.81 -18.19
N LEU A 222 7.65 -11.44 -17.89
CA LEU A 222 8.38 -12.27 -18.84
C LEU A 222 7.54 -13.46 -19.32
N ALA A 223 6.78 -14.09 -18.43
CA ALA A 223 5.93 -15.23 -18.75
C ALA A 223 4.80 -14.91 -19.74
N LEU A 224 4.39 -13.65 -19.88
CA LEU A 224 3.33 -13.26 -20.82
C LEU A 224 3.72 -13.51 -22.27
N THR A 225 4.99 -13.36 -22.61
CA THR A 225 5.44 -13.33 -24.02
C THR A 225 6.61 -14.26 -24.33
N ALA A 226 7.23 -14.90 -23.32
CA ALA A 226 8.38 -15.76 -23.54
C ALA A 226 8.06 -16.91 -24.50
N PRO A 227 8.82 -17.07 -25.59
CA PRO A 227 8.68 -18.21 -26.49
C PRO A 227 9.01 -19.51 -25.75
N GLY A 228 8.24 -20.58 -26.04
CA GLY A 228 8.46 -21.91 -25.41
C GLY A 228 8.02 -22.02 -23.94
N ALA A 229 7.43 -20.98 -23.36
CA ALA A 229 6.93 -21.02 -21.97
C ALA A 229 5.54 -21.67 -21.83
N ALA A 230 4.80 -21.85 -22.92
CA ALA A 230 3.47 -22.44 -22.93
C ALA A 230 3.48 -23.88 -22.38
N GLY A 231 2.59 -24.17 -21.43
CA GLY A 231 2.50 -25.47 -20.76
C GLY A 231 3.58 -25.75 -19.72
N GLU A 232 4.53 -24.82 -19.53
CA GLU A 232 5.67 -25.01 -18.67
C GLU A 232 5.45 -24.48 -17.24
N VAL A 233 6.19 -25.07 -16.31
CA VAL A 233 6.20 -24.68 -14.89
C VAL A 233 7.59 -24.16 -14.55
N PHE A 234 7.66 -23.08 -13.76
CA PHE A 234 8.91 -22.44 -13.37
C PHE A 234 8.99 -22.20 -11.88
N ASN A 235 10.07 -22.62 -11.25
CA ASN A 235 10.43 -22.17 -9.91
C ASN A 235 11.01 -20.74 -10.00
N ILE A 236 10.60 -19.86 -9.08
CA ILE A 236 11.03 -18.46 -9.07
C ILE A 236 11.58 -18.12 -7.68
N THR A 237 12.86 -17.72 -7.64
CA THR A 237 13.56 -17.25 -6.45
C THR A 237 14.46 -16.07 -6.79
N ASN A 238 15.13 -15.51 -5.78
CA ASN A 238 16.19 -14.51 -6.00
C ASN A 238 17.51 -15.11 -6.51
N ASP A 239 17.62 -16.45 -6.62
CA ASP A 239 18.89 -17.13 -6.90
C ASP A 239 19.97 -16.89 -5.81
N GLU A 240 19.53 -16.64 -4.59
CA GLU A 240 20.37 -16.29 -3.42
C GLU A 240 19.98 -17.19 -2.22
N PRO A 241 20.25 -18.52 -2.27
CA PRO A 241 19.95 -19.39 -1.13
C PRO A 241 20.84 -19.01 0.06
N MET A 242 20.23 -18.78 1.22
CA MET A 242 20.94 -18.36 2.43
C MET A 242 20.48 -19.18 3.64
N GLU A 243 21.33 -19.23 4.68
CA GLU A 243 20.92 -19.79 5.97
C GLU A 243 19.76 -18.97 6.55
N PHE A 244 18.72 -19.66 7.03
CA PHE A 244 17.53 -19.01 7.60
C PHE A 244 17.88 -18.01 8.71
N LYS A 245 18.85 -18.35 9.56
CA LYS A 245 19.35 -17.45 10.61
C LYS A 245 19.96 -16.16 10.05
N GLN A 246 20.76 -16.25 8.98
CA GLN A 246 21.38 -15.09 8.34
C GLN A 246 20.31 -14.14 7.77
N ILE A 247 19.28 -14.70 7.13
CA ILE A 247 18.15 -13.91 6.61
C ILE A 247 17.44 -13.18 7.76
N LEU A 248 17.17 -13.88 8.88
CA LEU A 248 16.51 -13.28 10.05
C LEU A 248 17.35 -12.14 10.65
N GLU A 249 18.65 -12.37 10.82
CA GLU A 249 19.57 -11.37 11.40
C GLU A 249 19.70 -10.14 10.49
N MET A 250 19.82 -10.34 9.19
CA MET A 250 19.84 -9.26 8.21
C MET A 250 18.53 -8.46 8.27
N PHE A 251 17.38 -9.12 8.24
CA PHE A 251 16.07 -8.47 8.27
C PHE A 251 15.82 -7.72 9.61
N LEU A 252 16.04 -8.39 10.76
CA LEU A 252 15.80 -7.79 12.07
C LEU A 252 16.75 -6.62 12.38
N LYS A 253 18.01 -6.69 11.88
CA LYS A 253 18.94 -5.58 11.93
C LYS A 253 18.39 -4.36 11.18
N GLU A 254 17.85 -4.55 9.98
CA GLU A 254 17.27 -3.47 9.19
C GLU A 254 16.00 -2.88 9.83
N VAL A 255 15.24 -3.69 10.55
CA VAL A 255 14.06 -3.22 11.33
C VAL A 255 14.47 -2.53 12.64
N GLY A 256 15.70 -2.75 13.12
CA GLY A 256 16.21 -2.20 14.38
C GLY A 256 15.70 -2.95 15.62
N ILE A 257 15.42 -4.25 15.50
CA ILE A 257 14.90 -5.09 16.59
C ILE A 257 15.88 -6.23 16.86
N PRO A 258 16.29 -6.46 18.14
CA PRO A 258 17.16 -7.58 18.46
C PRO A 258 16.44 -8.93 18.24
N PRO A 259 17.14 -9.94 17.68
CA PRO A 259 16.57 -11.25 17.46
C PRO A 259 16.37 -11.99 18.78
N LYS A 260 15.17 -12.59 18.94
CA LYS A 260 14.87 -13.55 19.99
C LYS A 260 14.63 -14.92 19.37
N TYR A 261 15.35 -15.91 19.82
CA TYR A 261 15.25 -17.28 19.32
C TYR A 261 14.64 -18.22 20.35
N LEU A 262 13.75 -19.08 19.87
CA LEU A 262 13.20 -20.17 20.65
C LEU A 262 13.86 -21.48 20.16
N LYS A 263 14.75 -22.05 20.97
CA LYS A 263 15.42 -23.32 20.63
C LYS A 263 14.62 -24.49 21.20
N LEU A 264 14.01 -25.26 20.33
CA LEU A 264 13.25 -26.44 20.72
C LEU A 264 13.51 -27.59 19.73
N PRO A 265 13.54 -28.85 20.20
CA PRO A 265 13.69 -30.01 19.34
C PRO A 265 12.51 -30.12 18.35
N PHE A 266 12.81 -30.37 17.07
CA PHE A 266 11.80 -30.51 16.03
C PHE A 266 10.70 -31.51 16.40
N GLY A 267 11.05 -32.70 16.91
CA GLY A 267 10.08 -33.75 17.23
C GLY A 267 9.04 -33.33 18.26
N ILE A 268 9.44 -32.55 19.28
CA ILE A 268 8.54 -32.03 20.30
C ILE A 268 7.60 -30.98 19.68
N MET A 269 8.16 -30.02 18.97
CA MET A 269 7.37 -28.95 18.32
C MET A 269 6.39 -29.50 17.29
N PHE A 270 6.80 -30.50 16.51
CA PHE A 270 5.93 -31.14 15.54
C PHE A 270 4.76 -31.88 16.19
N ARG A 271 4.98 -32.59 17.34
CA ARG A 271 3.91 -33.24 18.12
C ARG A 271 2.93 -32.22 18.69
N ILE A 272 3.43 -31.11 19.24
CA ILE A 272 2.59 -30.01 19.72
C ILE A 272 1.74 -29.45 18.59
N ALA A 273 2.32 -29.19 17.41
CA ALA A 273 1.58 -28.70 16.25
C ALA A 273 0.49 -29.68 15.81
N CYS A 274 0.77 -31.00 15.80
CA CYS A 274 -0.24 -32.02 15.52
C CYS A 274 -1.41 -31.98 16.50
N LEU A 275 -1.12 -31.88 17.80
CA LEU A 275 -2.15 -31.82 18.84
C LEU A 275 -3.00 -30.55 18.71
N LEU A 276 -2.36 -29.39 18.51
CA LEU A 276 -3.07 -28.13 18.31
C LEU A 276 -3.99 -28.18 17.09
N GLU A 277 -3.52 -28.70 15.96
CA GLU A 277 -4.36 -28.84 14.77
C GLU A 277 -5.57 -29.76 15.01
N ILE A 278 -5.41 -30.87 15.77
CA ILE A 278 -6.51 -31.75 16.14
C ILE A 278 -7.52 -31.01 17.03
N ILE A 279 -7.06 -30.27 18.04
CA ILE A 279 -7.91 -29.51 18.95
C ILE A 279 -8.71 -28.45 18.17
N TYR A 280 -8.03 -27.64 17.33
CA TYR A 280 -8.68 -26.60 16.54
C TYR A 280 -9.74 -27.15 15.59
N ASN A 281 -9.44 -28.29 14.94
CA ASN A 281 -10.41 -28.98 14.05
C ASN A 281 -11.60 -29.57 14.80
N ARG A 282 -11.37 -30.28 15.92
CA ARG A 282 -12.44 -30.95 16.67
C ARG A 282 -13.36 -29.94 17.37
N LEU A 283 -12.79 -28.88 17.95
CA LEU A 283 -13.53 -27.86 18.67
C LEU A 283 -14.01 -26.73 17.73
N ASN A 284 -13.72 -26.81 16.43
CA ASN A 284 -14.05 -25.78 15.43
C ASN A 284 -13.67 -24.36 15.90
N LEU A 285 -12.46 -24.22 16.49
CA LEU A 285 -11.98 -22.96 17.04
C LEU A 285 -11.79 -21.92 15.92
N LYS A 286 -12.12 -20.66 16.23
CA LYS A 286 -11.92 -19.54 15.29
C LYS A 286 -10.44 -19.17 15.19
N GLY A 287 -10.00 -18.78 13.99
CA GLY A 287 -8.62 -18.40 13.73
C GLY A 287 -7.71 -19.60 13.41
N GLU A 288 -6.40 -19.36 13.35
CA GLU A 288 -5.40 -20.39 13.09
C GLU A 288 -4.68 -20.82 14.37
N PRO A 289 -4.23 -22.09 14.45
CA PRO A 289 -3.38 -22.53 15.57
C PRO A 289 -2.10 -21.67 15.63
N PRO A 290 -1.59 -21.35 16.81
CA PRO A 290 -0.34 -20.58 16.99
C PRO A 290 0.85 -21.21 16.24
N ILE A 291 0.82 -22.54 16.08
CA ILE A 291 1.84 -23.34 15.41
C ILE A 291 1.13 -24.43 14.60
N THR A 292 1.53 -24.61 13.35
CA THR A 292 1.02 -25.68 12.46
C THR A 292 2.13 -26.63 12.04
N LYS A 293 1.77 -27.83 11.62
CA LYS A 293 2.72 -28.80 11.03
C LYS A 293 3.50 -28.18 9.87
N TYR A 294 2.80 -27.44 9.02
CA TYR A 294 3.39 -26.74 7.87
C TYR A 294 4.44 -25.71 8.30
N THR A 295 4.10 -24.84 9.26
CA THR A 295 5.03 -23.82 9.77
C THR A 295 6.30 -24.47 10.33
N ILE A 296 6.16 -25.52 11.14
CA ILE A 296 7.30 -26.21 11.75
C ILE A 296 8.19 -26.87 10.67
N CYS A 297 7.59 -27.54 9.67
CA CYS A 297 8.36 -28.13 8.57
C CYS A 297 9.08 -27.05 7.73
N THR A 298 8.43 -25.93 7.46
CA THR A 298 9.02 -24.84 6.66
C THR A 298 10.20 -24.19 7.38
N LEU A 299 10.16 -24.09 8.71
CA LEU A 299 11.23 -23.49 9.52
C LEU A 299 12.36 -24.48 9.83
N ALA A 300 12.10 -25.78 9.83
CA ALA A 300 13.06 -26.80 10.27
C ALA A 300 13.95 -27.34 9.15
N PHE A 301 13.48 -27.38 7.92
CA PHE A 301 14.15 -28.07 6.83
C PHE A 301 14.62 -27.10 5.73
N ALA A 302 15.77 -27.43 5.15
CA ALA A 302 16.29 -26.72 3.98
C ALA A 302 15.36 -26.94 2.77
N GLN A 303 15.17 -25.84 2.01
CA GLN A 303 14.40 -25.89 0.78
C GLN A 303 14.92 -24.84 -0.19
N THR A 304 15.75 -25.28 -1.15
CA THR A 304 16.26 -24.42 -2.24
C THR A 304 15.78 -24.94 -3.60
N MET A 305 15.62 -24.04 -4.55
CA MET A 305 15.04 -24.31 -5.86
C MET A 305 16.10 -24.18 -6.95
N ASP A 306 16.04 -25.06 -7.94
CA ASP A 306 16.68 -24.83 -9.23
C ASP A 306 15.81 -23.89 -10.06
N ILE A 307 16.38 -22.79 -10.53
CA ILE A 307 15.73 -21.81 -11.42
C ILE A 307 16.35 -21.75 -12.82
N SER A 308 17.19 -22.72 -13.17
CA SER A 308 17.88 -22.75 -14.48
C SER A 308 16.86 -22.67 -15.63
N LYS A 309 15.76 -23.39 -15.52
CA LYS A 309 14.68 -23.36 -16.50
C LYS A 309 14.05 -21.99 -16.68
N ALA A 310 13.84 -21.24 -15.59
CA ALA A 310 13.34 -19.87 -15.66
C ALA A 310 14.37 -18.92 -16.33
N LYS A 311 15.66 -19.11 -16.05
CA LYS A 311 16.73 -18.36 -16.71
C LYS A 311 16.77 -18.62 -18.21
N ASP A 312 16.71 -19.90 -18.60
CA ASP A 312 16.88 -20.33 -20.00
C ASP A 312 15.66 -19.98 -20.87
N ILE A 313 14.45 -20.22 -20.39
CA ILE A 313 13.21 -20.07 -21.20
C ILE A 313 12.59 -18.68 -21.03
N LEU A 314 12.47 -18.16 -19.79
CA LEU A 314 11.91 -16.86 -19.56
C LEU A 314 12.91 -15.70 -19.71
N GLY A 315 14.22 -16.00 -19.78
CA GLY A 315 15.26 -14.98 -19.64
C GLY A 315 15.25 -14.33 -18.24
N TYR A 316 14.75 -15.07 -17.22
CA TYR A 316 14.59 -14.53 -15.88
C TYR A 316 15.94 -14.26 -15.22
N LYS A 317 16.15 -13.01 -14.86
CA LYS A 317 17.30 -12.56 -14.07
C LYS A 317 16.77 -11.67 -12.95
N PRO A 318 16.91 -12.06 -11.67
CA PRO A 318 16.49 -11.21 -10.55
C PRO A 318 17.09 -9.82 -10.65
N GLU A 319 16.24 -8.79 -10.51
CA GLU A 319 16.65 -7.37 -10.59
C GLU A 319 16.93 -6.79 -9.19
N LYS A 320 16.38 -7.40 -8.14
CA LYS A 320 16.46 -6.93 -6.76
C LYS A 320 16.98 -8.02 -5.83
N THR A 321 18.01 -7.69 -5.07
CA THR A 321 18.61 -8.61 -4.09
C THR A 321 17.73 -8.76 -2.84
N LEU A 322 17.95 -9.83 -2.08
CA LEU A 322 17.30 -10.01 -0.80
C LEU A 322 17.69 -8.91 0.20
N LYS A 323 18.95 -8.48 0.17
CA LYS A 323 19.46 -7.39 1.01
C LYS A 323 18.71 -6.09 0.74
N GLU A 324 18.58 -5.67 -0.51
CA GLU A 324 17.84 -4.46 -0.89
C GLU A 324 16.37 -4.52 -0.45
N SER A 325 15.75 -5.70 -0.56
CA SER A 325 14.37 -5.92 -0.09
C SER A 325 14.24 -5.77 1.43
N CYS A 326 15.21 -6.30 2.19
CA CYS A 326 15.28 -6.14 3.64
C CYS A 326 15.51 -4.68 4.05
N GLU A 327 16.40 -3.97 3.37
CA GLU A 327 16.69 -2.55 3.62
C GLU A 327 15.46 -1.67 3.35
N GLU A 328 14.76 -1.89 2.23
CA GLU A 328 13.54 -1.15 1.91
C GLU A 328 12.43 -1.41 2.92
N TYR A 329 12.21 -2.69 3.26
CA TYR A 329 11.21 -3.05 4.27
C TYR A 329 11.59 -2.49 5.66
N GLY A 330 12.87 -2.56 6.03
CA GLY A 330 13.38 -1.99 7.27
C GLY A 330 13.16 -0.47 7.34
N ARG A 331 13.45 0.27 6.26
CA ARG A 331 13.14 1.71 6.18
C ARG A 331 11.65 1.97 6.39
N PHE A 332 10.78 1.20 5.71
CA PHE A 332 9.33 1.32 5.86
C PHE A 332 8.86 1.09 7.31
N ILE A 333 9.34 0.04 7.98
CA ILE A 333 8.97 -0.26 9.38
C ILE A 333 9.53 0.79 10.34
N ARG A 334 10.79 1.20 10.17
CA ARG A 334 11.40 2.22 11.04
C ARG A 334 10.66 3.54 10.93
N SER A 335 10.29 3.98 9.73
CA SER A 335 9.50 5.20 9.55
C SER A 335 8.11 5.10 10.20
N ALA A 336 7.43 3.97 10.04
CA ALA A 336 6.14 3.74 10.69
C ALA A 336 6.24 3.67 12.22
N ASN A 337 7.30 3.02 12.76
CA ASN A 337 7.53 2.89 14.20
C ASN A 337 7.99 4.22 14.82
N ALA A 338 8.77 5.02 14.12
CA ALA A 338 9.18 6.32 14.62
C ALA A 338 8.00 7.26 14.83
N LEU A 339 7.04 7.25 13.91
CA LEU A 339 5.78 7.96 14.08
C LEU A 339 4.94 7.39 15.24
N ARG A 340 5.01 6.07 15.50
CA ARG A 340 4.33 5.41 16.62
C ARG A 340 5.02 5.60 17.97
N SER A 341 6.35 5.58 18.03
CA SER A 341 7.11 5.70 19.30
C SER A 341 6.95 7.07 19.95
N TYR A 342 6.62 8.09 19.15
CA TYR A 342 6.27 9.40 19.69
C TYR A 342 4.97 9.38 20.51
N LYS A 343 4.07 8.41 20.27
CA LYS A 343 2.83 8.21 21.06
C LYS A 343 3.07 7.85 22.52
N THR A 344 4.20 7.23 22.85
CA THR A 344 4.37 6.60 24.17
C THR A 344 4.83 7.55 25.27
N HIS A 345 5.12 8.82 24.96
CA HIS A 345 5.73 9.73 25.94
C HIS A 345 4.83 10.85 26.43
N LYS A 346 3.59 10.99 25.93
CA LYS A 346 2.68 12.06 26.32
C LYS A 346 1.21 11.62 26.35
N LYS A 347 0.33 12.40 26.98
CA LYS A 347 -1.08 12.09 27.26
C LYS A 347 -1.86 11.59 26.03
N PRO A 348 -2.31 10.32 25.96
CA PRO A 348 -3.14 9.83 24.87
C PRO A 348 -4.58 10.38 24.96
N GLY A 349 -5.26 10.42 23.81
CA GLY A 349 -6.68 10.75 23.74
C GLY A 349 -7.02 12.23 23.95
N LEU A 350 -6.10 13.16 23.61
CA LEU A 350 -6.36 14.59 23.62
C LEU A 350 -7.17 15.05 22.40
N ILE A 351 -7.12 14.33 21.28
CA ILE A 351 -7.92 14.63 20.11
C ILE A 351 -9.23 13.85 20.16
N GLU A 352 -10.35 14.59 20.27
CA GLU A 352 -11.70 13.99 20.32
C GLU A 352 -12.23 13.70 18.91
N GLN A 353 -11.99 14.61 17.96
CA GLN A 353 -12.55 14.54 16.62
C GLN A 353 -11.71 15.32 15.62
N VAL A 354 -11.67 14.83 14.38
CA VAL A 354 -11.20 15.59 13.22
C VAL A 354 -12.28 15.57 12.15
N SER A 355 -12.76 16.75 11.76
CA SER A 355 -13.76 16.90 10.71
C SER A 355 -13.13 17.55 9.47
N VAL A 356 -13.50 17.07 8.28
CA VAL A 356 -12.97 17.54 6.99
C VAL A 356 -14.03 18.32 6.25
N TYR A 357 -13.71 19.53 5.81
CA TYR A 357 -14.59 20.39 5.04
C TYR A 357 -14.01 20.66 3.65
N ASN A 358 -14.85 20.50 2.63
CA ASN A 358 -14.51 20.96 1.29
C ASN A 358 -14.95 22.42 1.15
N CYS A 359 -14.01 23.33 0.95
CA CYS A 359 -14.21 24.77 0.96
C CYS A 359 -14.04 25.39 -0.44
N GLY A 360 -14.67 24.78 -1.44
CA GLY A 360 -14.53 25.13 -2.85
C GLY A 360 -13.44 24.31 -3.52
N TYR A 361 -13.21 24.59 -4.81
CA TYR A 361 -12.18 23.91 -5.59
C TYR A 361 -11.69 24.78 -6.75
N CYS A 362 -10.52 24.49 -7.27
CA CYS A 362 -10.08 25.00 -8.57
C CYS A 362 -9.88 23.84 -9.57
N LYS A 363 -9.92 24.21 -10.86
CA LYS A 363 -9.61 23.30 -11.95
C LYS A 363 -8.32 23.73 -12.62
N ASN A 364 -7.43 22.80 -12.85
CA ASN A 364 -6.17 23.09 -13.51
C ASN A 364 -5.70 21.94 -14.40
N ASN A 365 -4.93 22.27 -15.43
CA ASN A 365 -4.31 21.27 -16.28
C ASN A 365 -3.03 20.77 -15.61
N LEU A 366 -2.94 19.45 -15.35
CA LEU A 366 -1.77 18.83 -14.75
C LEU A 366 -0.48 19.08 -15.52
N GLY A 367 -0.56 19.27 -16.84
CA GLY A 367 0.59 19.58 -17.70
C GLY A 367 1.29 20.91 -17.38
N LEU A 368 0.62 21.84 -16.65
CA LEU A 368 1.23 23.08 -16.15
C LEU A 368 2.09 22.86 -14.92
N VAL A 369 1.84 21.75 -14.18
CA VAL A 369 2.48 21.46 -12.91
C VAL A 369 3.47 20.29 -13.02
N TYR A 370 3.19 19.33 -13.92
CA TYR A 370 4.00 18.13 -14.12
C TYR A 370 4.38 17.96 -15.59
N LYS A 371 5.67 17.85 -15.89
CA LYS A 371 6.21 17.76 -17.27
C LYS A 371 5.64 16.61 -18.10
N ASN A 372 5.15 15.53 -17.50
CA ASN A 372 4.75 14.31 -18.21
C ASN A 372 3.29 13.87 -17.98
N ILE A 373 2.47 14.69 -17.32
CA ILE A 373 1.07 14.35 -17.04
C ILE A 373 0.18 15.36 -17.74
N ARG A 374 -0.74 14.90 -18.60
CA ARG A 374 -1.73 15.73 -19.30
C ARG A 374 -3.13 15.44 -18.75
N GLY A 375 -3.99 16.45 -18.78
CA GLY A 375 -5.39 16.34 -18.39
C GLY A 375 -5.83 17.41 -17.40
N GLU A 376 -7.13 17.68 -17.35
CA GLU A 376 -7.73 18.59 -16.37
C GLU A 376 -7.96 17.84 -15.05
N ARG A 377 -7.65 18.47 -13.93
CA ARG A 377 -7.93 17.93 -12.60
C ARG A 377 -8.59 18.98 -11.72
N THR A 378 -9.49 18.52 -10.86
CA THR A 378 -10.13 19.32 -9.83
C THR A 378 -9.34 19.20 -8.53
N PHE A 379 -8.96 20.33 -7.94
CA PHE A 379 -8.23 20.44 -6.67
C PHE A 379 -9.17 21.02 -5.62
N PRO A 380 -9.67 20.21 -4.68
CA PRO A 380 -10.54 20.69 -3.61
C PRO A 380 -9.73 21.44 -2.56
N ALA A 381 -10.12 22.66 -2.23
CA ALA A 381 -9.61 23.41 -1.08
C ALA A 381 -10.21 22.81 0.19
N LYS A 382 -9.40 22.22 1.04
CA LYS A 382 -9.84 21.55 2.28
C LYS A 382 -9.46 22.36 3.50
N ALA A 383 -10.37 22.36 4.49
CA ALA A 383 -10.09 22.83 5.85
C ALA A 383 -10.42 21.69 6.82
N PHE A 384 -9.68 21.61 7.93
CA PHE A 384 -9.86 20.55 8.92
C PHE A 384 -10.13 21.17 10.28
N LEU A 385 -11.24 20.81 10.92
CA LEU A 385 -11.54 21.18 12.29
C LEU A 385 -11.11 20.06 13.22
N ILE A 386 -10.23 20.39 14.16
CA ILE A 386 -9.70 19.47 15.16
C ILE A 386 -10.30 19.87 16.51
N LYS A 387 -11.00 18.97 17.17
CA LYS A 387 -11.49 19.16 18.53
C LYS A 387 -10.49 18.56 19.52
N HIS A 388 -9.82 19.45 20.25
CA HIS A 388 -8.77 19.11 21.22
C HIS A 388 -9.28 19.38 22.65
N LYS A 389 -9.15 18.40 23.55
CA LYS A 389 -9.68 18.49 24.94
C LYS A 389 -9.20 19.71 25.71
N GLU A 390 -7.91 20.03 25.61
CA GLU A 390 -7.30 21.14 26.37
C GLU A 390 -7.23 22.45 25.58
N ASN A 391 -7.14 22.38 24.23
CA ASN A 391 -6.98 23.54 23.36
C ASN A 391 -8.26 23.99 22.65
N GLY A 392 -9.38 23.28 22.85
CA GLY A 392 -10.65 23.58 22.20
C GLY A 392 -10.65 23.30 20.69
N TYR A 393 -11.36 24.12 19.93
CA TYR A 393 -11.41 23.97 18.49
C TYR A 393 -10.20 24.62 17.83
N ILE A 394 -9.50 23.84 16.99
CA ILE A 394 -8.35 24.25 16.20
C ILE A 394 -8.69 24.04 14.72
N LEU A 395 -8.43 25.01 13.89
CA LEU A 395 -8.62 24.89 12.45
C LEU A 395 -7.26 24.68 11.76
N PHE A 396 -7.16 23.74 10.84
CA PHE A 396 -6.03 23.61 9.93
C PHE A 396 -6.47 24.01 8.54
N ASP A 397 -5.91 25.13 8.07
CA ASP A 397 -6.29 25.90 6.88
C ASP A 397 -7.75 26.41 6.90
N THR A 398 -8.09 27.32 5.99
CA THR A 398 -9.42 27.94 5.93
C THR A 398 -10.12 27.80 4.58
N GLY A 399 -9.50 27.14 3.62
CA GLY A 399 -10.06 27.00 2.29
C GLY A 399 -10.22 28.33 1.54
N TYR A 400 -10.98 28.32 0.45
CA TYR A 400 -11.38 29.54 -0.24
C TYR A 400 -12.41 30.35 0.58
N GLY A 401 -12.29 31.67 0.55
CA GLY A 401 -13.27 32.61 1.13
C GLY A 401 -13.96 33.44 0.05
N LYS A 402 -14.98 34.20 0.45
CA LYS A 402 -15.74 35.10 -0.45
C LYS A 402 -14.88 36.14 -1.18
N ASP A 403 -13.78 36.55 -0.56
CA ASP A 403 -12.92 37.62 -1.06
C ASP A 403 -12.14 37.24 -2.32
N ILE A 404 -11.97 35.96 -2.60
CA ILE A 404 -11.39 35.49 -3.86
C ILE A 404 -12.21 35.90 -5.08
N LEU A 405 -13.52 36.14 -4.90
CA LEU A 405 -14.46 36.54 -5.97
C LEU A 405 -14.46 38.04 -6.26
N ARG A 406 -13.71 38.85 -5.47
CA ARG A 406 -13.63 40.28 -5.71
C ARG A 406 -13.08 40.64 -7.10
N ASN A 407 -13.60 41.71 -7.67
CA ASN A 407 -13.25 42.15 -9.04
C ASN A 407 -11.99 43.04 -9.08
N THR A 408 -10.96 42.73 -8.28
CA THR A 408 -9.65 43.37 -8.43
C THR A 408 -8.89 42.79 -9.61
N PRO A 409 -8.07 43.55 -10.35
CA PRO A 409 -7.33 43.05 -11.51
C PRO A 409 -6.52 41.78 -11.20
N VAL A 410 -5.83 41.78 -10.08
CA VAL A 410 -4.96 40.67 -9.64
C VAL A 410 -5.77 39.39 -9.36
N LEU A 411 -6.92 39.48 -8.68
CA LEU A 411 -7.76 38.33 -8.42
C LEU A 411 -8.51 37.85 -9.66
N LYS A 412 -8.81 38.75 -10.62
CA LYS A 412 -9.34 38.33 -11.92
C LYS A 412 -8.32 37.50 -12.70
N ILE A 413 -7.05 37.95 -12.76
CA ILE A 413 -5.96 37.19 -13.41
C ILE A 413 -5.76 35.85 -12.71
N TYR A 414 -5.74 35.82 -11.39
CA TYR A 414 -5.60 34.56 -10.63
C TYR A 414 -6.71 33.57 -10.99
N ARG A 415 -7.99 34.00 -11.00
CA ARG A 415 -9.13 33.14 -11.35
C ARG A 415 -9.17 32.74 -12.82
N TYR A 416 -8.61 33.53 -13.70
CA TYR A 416 -8.45 33.15 -15.10
C TYR A 416 -7.43 32.01 -15.27
N LEU A 417 -6.31 32.11 -14.56
CA LEU A 417 -5.26 31.07 -14.58
C LEU A 417 -5.64 29.85 -13.74
N ASN A 418 -6.42 30.03 -12.70
CA ASN A 418 -6.90 29.00 -11.78
C ASN A 418 -8.42 29.13 -11.64
N PRO A 419 -9.22 28.51 -12.49
CA PRO A 419 -10.68 28.60 -12.42
C PRO A 419 -11.22 28.12 -11.08
N VAL A 420 -11.54 29.08 -10.19
CA VAL A 420 -12.02 28.84 -8.83
C VAL A 420 -13.54 28.76 -8.83
N LEU A 421 -14.06 27.71 -8.19
CA LEU A 421 -15.48 27.48 -7.96
C LEU A 421 -15.72 27.38 -6.45
N VAL A 422 -16.33 28.44 -5.90
CA VAL A 422 -16.69 28.55 -4.48
C VAL A 422 -18.03 29.27 -4.34
N SER A 423 -18.93 28.69 -3.57
CA SER A 423 -20.23 29.28 -3.20
C SER A 423 -20.21 29.81 -1.76
N LYS A 424 -21.25 30.57 -1.36
CA LYS A 424 -21.41 30.98 0.03
C LYS A 424 -21.50 29.79 0.99
N ASN A 425 -22.02 28.66 0.53
CA ASN A 425 -22.16 27.45 1.33
C ASN A 425 -20.85 26.66 1.48
N ASP A 426 -19.83 26.99 0.70
CA ASP A 426 -18.53 26.32 0.76
C ASP A 426 -17.56 26.97 1.76
N ILE A 427 -17.88 28.19 2.23
CA ILE A 427 -17.03 28.96 3.13
C ILE A 427 -17.01 28.29 4.51
N ILE A 428 -15.82 28.04 5.07
CA ILE A 428 -15.66 27.28 6.32
C ILE A 428 -16.38 27.94 7.49
N SER A 429 -16.31 29.24 7.68
CA SER A 429 -17.04 29.94 8.76
C SER A 429 -18.55 29.68 8.66
N LYS A 430 -19.13 29.64 7.45
CA LYS A 430 -20.55 29.37 7.26
C LYS A 430 -20.92 27.88 7.46
N LYS A 431 -20.01 26.97 7.15
CA LYS A 431 -20.19 25.54 7.45
C LYS A 431 -20.20 25.30 8.96
N LEU A 432 -19.26 25.92 9.69
CA LEU A 432 -19.20 25.83 11.14
C LEU A 432 -20.45 26.39 11.81
N GLU A 433 -20.94 27.59 11.37
CA GLU A 433 -22.19 28.17 11.86
C GLU A 433 -23.40 27.24 11.68
N LYS A 434 -23.49 26.54 10.53
CA LYS A 434 -24.56 25.56 10.27
C LYS A 434 -24.52 24.35 11.19
N GLU A 435 -23.34 23.99 11.67
CA GLU A 435 -23.14 22.91 12.63
C GLU A 435 -23.23 23.38 14.10
N GLY A 436 -23.64 24.64 14.31
CA GLY A 436 -23.75 25.22 15.65
C GLY A 436 -22.42 25.65 16.28
N ILE A 437 -21.33 25.64 15.51
CA ILE A 437 -20.01 26.06 15.96
C ILE A 437 -19.80 27.54 15.60
N ASN A 438 -19.73 28.38 16.60
CA ASN A 438 -19.47 29.82 16.39
C ASN A 438 -18.01 30.01 15.97
N PRO A 439 -17.72 30.67 14.80
CA PRO A 439 -16.35 30.95 14.37
C PRO A 439 -15.51 31.73 15.39
N PHE A 440 -16.14 32.53 16.27
CA PHE A 440 -15.47 33.24 17.37
C PHE A 440 -14.90 32.31 18.45
N ASN A 441 -15.36 31.06 18.51
CA ASN A 441 -14.84 30.04 19.42
C ASN A 441 -13.57 29.34 18.87
N ILE A 442 -13.17 29.64 17.63
CA ILE A 442 -11.92 29.18 17.04
C ILE A 442 -10.80 30.13 17.48
N ASN A 443 -10.02 29.70 18.44
CA ASN A 443 -8.94 30.50 19.01
C ASN A 443 -7.59 30.32 18.33
N LYS A 444 -7.42 29.22 17.62
CA LYS A 444 -6.17 28.83 16.97
C LYS A 444 -6.43 28.33 15.55
N ILE A 445 -5.67 28.86 14.59
CA ILE A 445 -5.65 28.40 13.21
C ILE A 445 -4.21 28.05 12.86
N ILE A 446 -3.98 26.83 12.45
CA ILE A 446 -2.69 26.39 11.93
C ILE A 446 -2.77 26.55 10.41
N ILE A 447 -1.82 27.26 9.81
CA ILE A 447 -1.75 27.46 8.36
C ILE A 447 -0.63 26.62 7.79
N SER A 448 -0.98 25.76 6.82
CA SER A 448 -0.01 24.94 6.09
C SER A 448 0.92 25.80 5.24
N HIS A 449 0.34 26.68 4.43
CA HIS A 449 1.04 27.69 3.62
C HIS A 449 0.05 28.77 3.15
N PRO A 450 0.52 29.95 2.72
CA PRO A 450 -0.36 31.12 2.59
C PRO A 450 -0.98 31.31 1.19
N HIS A 451 -1.28 30.24 0.45
CA HIS A 451 -1.99 30.34 -0.82
C HIS A 451 -3.49 30.61 -0.62
N PRO A 452 -4.22 31.11 -1.63
CA PRO A 452 -5.62 31.55 -1.51
C PRO A 452 -6.60 30.49 -1.02
N ASP A 453 -6.36 29.25 -1.34
CA ASP A 453 -7.15 28.08 -0.97
C ASP A 453 -6.87 27.53 0.43
N HIS A 454 -5.92 28.16 1.14
CA HIS A 454 -5.59 27.84 2.53
C HIS A 454 -5.88 28.99 3.49
N ILE A 455 -5.86 30.24 3.00
CA ILE A 455 -6.05 31.44 3.82
C ILE A 455 -7.30 32.26 3.46
N GLY A 456 -8.14 31.75 2.54
CA GLY A 456 -9.19 32.55 1.91
C GLY A 456 -10.25 33.07 2.86
N ASP A 457 -10.60 32.36 3.95
CA ASP A 457 -11.61 32.76 4.93
C ASP A 457 -11.03 33.23 6.27
N LEU A 458 -9.73 33.51 6.36
CA LEU A 458 -9.08 34.00 7.59
C LEU A 458 -9.75 35.22 8.19
N LYS A 459 -10.36 36.08 7.38
CA LYS A 459 -11.05 37.32 7.85
C LYS A 459 -12.29 37.05 8.69
N SER A 460 -12.84 35.86 8.62
CA SER A 460 -14.00 35.47 9.42
C SER A 460 -13.62 35.11 10.87
N PHE A 461 -12.33 34.97 11.17
CA PHE A 461 -11.80 34.52 12.46
C PHE A 461 -10.97 35.64 13.12
N LEU A 462 -11.66 36.71 13.58
CA LEU A 462 -11.03 37.97 13.98
C LEU A 462 -10.12 37.89 15.21
N ASN A 463 -10.39 36.98 16.14
CA ASN A 463 -9.67 36.86 17.42
C ASN A 463 -8.75 35.65 17.50
N CYS A 464 -8.53 34.98 16.37
CA CYS A 464 -7.71 33.76 16.36
C CYS A 464 -6.22 34.10 16.30
N LYS A 465 -5.43 33.20 16.88
CA LYS A 465 -3.99 33.17 16.76
C LYS A 465 -3.61 32.26 15.58
N ILE A 466 -2.83 32.78 14.66
CA ILE A 466 -2.32 32.02 13.52
C ILE A 466 -0.98 31.38 13.90
N LEU A 467 -0.93 30.03 13.89
CA LEU A 467 0.26 29.24 14.13
C LEU A 467 0.81 28.73 12.78
N SER A 468 2.09 28.89 12.58
CA SER A 468 2.79 28.27 11.43
C SER A 468 4.31 28.36 11.60
N THR A 469 5.05 27.93 10.59
CA THR A 469 6.49 28.12 10.52
C THR A 469 6.85 29.60 10.34
N LYS A 470 8.07 29.96 10.72
CA LYS A 470 8.62 31.30 10.55
C LYS A 470 8.51 31.82 9.11
N GLU A 471 8.81 30.94 8.16
CA GLU A 471 8.78 31.21 6.73
C GLU A 471 7.36 31.58 6.25
N VAL A 472 6.36 30.79 6.64
CA VAL A 472 4.94 31.04 6.30
C VAL A 472 4.44 32.33 6.96
N LEU A 473 4.74 32.54 8.24
CA LEU A 473 4.34 33.75 8.95
C LEU A 473 4.98 35.01 8.34
N ASN A 474 6.22 34.96 7.89
CA ASN A 474 6.88 36.04 7.18
C ASN A 474 6.20 36.36 5.84
N GLN A 475 5.73 35.33 5.10
CA GLN A 475 4.98 35.53 3.86
C GLN A 475 3.60 36.19 4.14
N ILE A 476 2.94 35.81 5.22
CA ILE A 476 1.66 36.44 5.65
C ILE A 476 1.87 37.91 6.06
N LYS A 477 2.93 38.19 6.84
CA LYS A 477 3.25 39.57 7.29
C LYS A 477 3.71 40.49 6.15
N LYS A 478 4.43 39.93 5.16
CA LYS A 478 4.96 40.65 4.00
C LYS A 478 4.50 39.98 2.70
N PRO A 479 3.19 40.07 2.36
CA PRO A 479 2.61 39.39 1.21
C PRO A 479 3.22 39.87 -0.10
N LYS A 480 3.64 38.91 -0.96
CA LYS A 480 4.21 39.16 -2.29
C LYS A 480 3.42 38.40 -3.35
N LEU A 481 3.02 39.10 -4.41
CA LEU A 481 2.26 38.50 -5.53
C LEU A 481 2.99 37.32 -6.18
N ARG A 482 4.30 37.40 -6.30
CA ARG A 482 5.13 36.30 -6.85
C ARG A 482 5.05 34.99 -6.05
N ASN A 483 4.62 35.07 -4.79
CA ASN A 483 4.42 33.93 -3.92
C ASN A 483 2.94 33.54 -3.83
N LEU A 484 2.07 34.08 -4.70
CA LEU A 484 0.62 33.91 -4.69
C LEU A 484 -0.06 34.29 -3.35
N VAL A 485 0.56 35.19 -2.57
CA VAL A 485 0.01 35.69 -1.31
C VAL A 485 -0.63 37.05 -1.54
N PHE A 486 -1.95 37.12 -1.45
CA PHE A 486 -2.73 38.33 -1.74
C PHE A 486 -3.09 39.08 -0.48
N LYS A 487 -2.58 40.30 -0.32
CA LYS A 487 -2.91 41.18 0.82
C LYS A 487 -4.41 41.36 1.00
N SER A 488 -5.18 41.37 -0.09
CA SER A 488 -6.63 41.50 -0.08
C SER A 488 -7.38 40.35 0.61
N LEU A 489 -6.78 39.18 0.77
CA LEU A 489 -7.36 38.04 1.47
C LEU A 489 -7.03 38.02 2.97
N LEU A 490 -6.02 38.76 3.40
CA LEU A 490 -5.56 38.77 4.78
C LEU A 490 -6.37 39.76 5.67
N PRO A 491 -6.57 39.45 6.96
CA PRO A 491 -7.14 40.40 7.93
C PRO A 491 -6.25 41.64 8.10
N LYS A 492 -6.86 42.78 8.51
CA LYS A 492 -6.10 44.01 8.79
C LYS A 492 -5.18 43.87 10.01
N LYS A 493 -5.63 43.15 11.03
CA LYS A 493 -4.86 42.83 12.23
C LYS A 493 -4.69 41.31 12.32
N ILE A 494 -3.47 40.85 12.51
CA ILE A 494 -3.12 39.43 12.54
C ILE A 494 -2.30 39.17 13.81
N ILE A 495 -2.75 38.22 14.62
CA ILE A 495 -2.01 37.72 15.77
C ILE A 495 -1.32 36.44 15.32
N THR A 496 0.00 36.39 15.39
CA THR A 496 0.78 35.24 14.93
C THR A 496 1.62 34.67 16.04
N GLU A 497 1.78 33.36 16.02
CA GLU A 497 2.72 32.62 16.88
C GLU A 497 3.54 31.66 16.03
N GLU A 498 4.85 31.72 16.15
CA GLU A 498 5.76 30.82 15.49
C GLU A 498 5.77 29.47 16.22
N ILE A 499 5.68 28.38 15.45
CA ILE A 499 5.83 27.03 15.98
C ILE A 499 7.33 26.83 16.27
N SER A 500 7.70 26.76 17.55
CA SER A 500 9.10 26.74 17.98
C SER A 500 9.54 25.48 18.71
N ASN A 501 8.60 24.67 19.20
CA ASN A 501 8.91 23.46 19.97
C ASN A 501 9.40 22.32 19.05
N LYS A 502 10.64 22.47 18.56
CA LYS A 502 11.28 21.50 17.67
C LYS A 502 11.57 20.22 18.41
N ILE A 503 11.26 19.09 17.75
CA ILE A 503 11.61 17.76 18.24
C ILE A 503 12.96 17.40 17.69
N ASP A 504 13.91 17.22 18.58
CA ASP A 504 15.24 16.72 18.23
C ASP A 504 15.26 15.19 18.35
N ASN A 505 14.67 14.53 17.36
CA ASN A 505 14.67 13.08 17.23
C ASN A 505 15.54 12.71 16.03
N SER A 506 16.73 12.22 16.27
CA SER A 506 17.74 11.87 15.25
C SER A 506 17.20 10.95 14.16
N PHE A 507 16.19 10.14 14.46
CA PHE A 507 15.60 9.22 13.50
C PHE A 507 14.58 9.92 12.57
N LEU A 508 13.67 10.74 13.11
CA LEU A 508 12.67 11.46 12.32
C LEU A 508 13.33 12.55 11.44
N CYS A 509 14.40 13.16 11.92
CA CYS A 509 15.19 14.15 11.18
C CYS A 509 15.91 13.59 9.95
N ASN A 510 16.05 12.26 9.83
CA ASN A 510 16.58 11.63 8.62
C ASN A 510 15.58 11.62 7.44
N TYR A 511 14.29 11.87 7.72
CA TYR A 511 13.22 11.84 6.71
C TYR A 511 12.55 13.18 6.51
N PHE A 512 12.61 14.05 7.52
CA PHE A 512 11.97 15.36 7.52
C PHE A 512 12.92 16.41 8.06
N ASP A 513 13.01 17.57 7.43
CA ASP A 513 13.92 18.64 7.80
C ASP A 513 13.66 19.19 9.22
N ASN A 514 12.37 19.37 9.56
CA ASN A 514 12.01 19.80 10.90
C ASN A 514 10.66 19.20 11.31
N ILE A 515 10.57 18.81 12.57
CA ILE A 515 9.34 18.35 13.22
C ILE A 515 9.14 19.15 14.49
N TYR A 516 7.91 19.58 14.72
CA TYR A 516 7.52 20.39 15.86
C TYR A 516 6.37 19.72 16.62
N ASP A 517 6.42 19.70 17.94
CA ASP A 517 5.27 19.37 18.78
C ASP A 517 4.48 20.67 19.01
N ILE A 518 3.38 20.87 18.29
CA ILE A 518 2.68 22.17 18.20
C ILE A 518 2.24 22.67 19.57
N PHE A 519 1.79 21.79 20.44
CA PHE A 519 1.29 22.15 21.77
C PHE A 519 2.19 21.66 22.91
N GLY A 520 3.28 20.98 22.61
CA GLY A 520 4.16 20.42 23.63
C GLY A 520 3.62 19.18 24.36
N ASP A 521 2.46 18.65 23.91
CA ASP A 521 1.75 17.52 24.53
C ASP A 521 1.73 16.25 23.68
N GLY A 522 2.34 16.28 22.50
CA GLY A 522 2.42 15.16 21.56
C GLY A 522 1.15 14.90 20.77
N SER A 523 0.10 15.68 20.93
CA SER A 523 -1.19 15.47 20.28
C SER A 523 -1.18 15.79 18.78
N ILE A 524 -0.46 16.85 18.39
CA ILE A 524 -0.34 17.31 17.00
C ILE A 524 1.13 17.63 16.70
N LEU A 525 1.67 16.95 15.71
CA LEU A 525 3.01 17.19 15.20
C LEU A 525 2.96 17.98 13.90
N GLY A 526 3.68 19.08 13.82
CA GLY A 526 3.92 19.83 12.59
C GLY A 526 5.18 19.34 11.90
N ILE A 527 5.09 18.98 10.62
CA ILE A 527 6.19 18.49 9.81
C ILE A 527 6.42 19.43 8.65
N THR A 528 7.63 20.00 8.52
CA THR A 528 7.94 20.88 7.39
C THR A 528 8.17 20.05 6.12
N ALA A 529 7.62 20.53 5.01
CA ALA A 529 7.76 19.91 3.70
C ALA A 529 7.90 21.00 2.63
N ASP A 530 9.13 21.42 2.41
CA ASP A 530 9.46 22.38 1.34
C ASP A 530 9.28 21.74 -0.04
N GLY A 531 8.89 22.56 -1.01
CA GLY A 531 8.66 22.14 -2.39
C GLY A 531 7.57 22.96 -3.05
N HIS A 532 6.32 22.88 -2.57
CA HIS A 532 5.21 23.66 -3.09
C HIS A 532 5.29 25.14 -2.64
N SER A 533 5.56 25.39 -1.38
CA SER A 533 5.82 26.71 -0.81
C SER A 533 6.87 26.59 0.29
N LYS A 534 7.71 27.62 0.45
CA LYS A 534 8.77 27.62 1.45
C LYS A 534 8.18 27.63 2.87
N GLY A 535 8.59 26.69 3.69
CA GLY A 535 8.12 26.49 5.06
C GLY A 535 6.75 25.81 5.15
N SER A 536 6.24 25.20 4.08
CA SER A 536 4.98 24.46 4.10
C SER A 536 4.93 23.44 5.23
N LEU A 537 3.76 23.30 5.84
CA LEU A 537 3.53 22.49 7.03
C LEU A 537 2.49 21.40 6.76
N MET A 538 2.83 20.15 7.10
CA MET A 538 1.89 19.05 7.27
C MET A 538 1.57 18.89 8.75
N LEU A 539 0.41 18.32 9.08
CA LEU A 539 0.11 17.91 10.45
C LEU A 539 -0.03 16.39 10.55
N TYR A 540 0.64 15.80 11.53
CA TYR A 540 0.44 14.42 11.93
C TYR A 540 -0.24 14.37 13.29
N ILE A 541 -1.33 13.62 13.38
CA ILE A 541 -2.11 13.38 14.60
C ILE A 541 -1.88 11.95 15.05
N PRO A 542 -0.95 11.72 16.00
CA PRO A 542 -0.53 10.37 16.40
C PRO A 542 -1.66 9.47 16.89
N ASP A 543 -2.60 9.99 17.70
CA ASP A 543 -3.70 9.23 18.27
C ASP A 543 -4.62 8.59 17.20
N LEU A 544 -4.76 9.25 16.07
CA LEU A 544 -5.59 8.80 14.95
C LEU A 544 -4.79 8.16 13.82
N ASN A 545 -3.46 8.15 13.92
CA ASN A 545 -2.55 7.78 12.82
C ASN A 545 -2.90 8.51 11.51
N LEU A 546 -3.20 9.81 11.62
CA LEU A 546 -3.71 10.65 10.54
C LEU A 546 -2.68 11.69 10.13
N LEU A 547 -2.35 11.74 8.83
CA LEU A 547 -1.52 12.78 8.23
C LEU A 547 -2.39 13.73 7.39
N LEU A 548 -2.35 15.01 7.70
CA LEU A 548 -2.95 16.08 6.91
C LEU A 548 -1.85 16.74 6.09
N ALA A 549 -1.74 16.36 4.82
CA ALA A 549 -0.58 16.66 3.99
C ALA A 549 -0.57 18.06 3.37
N GLY A 550 -1.69 18.82 3.44
CA GLY A 550 -1.82 20.08 2.70
C GLY A 550 -1.52 19.87 1.21
N ASP A 551 -0.83 20.83 0.60
CA ASP A 551 -0.42 20.77 -0.81
C ASP A 551 0.93 20.11 -1.04
N THR A 552 1.51 19.49 -0.03
CA THR A 552 2.71 18.66 -0.18
C THR A 552 2.42 17.42 -1.02
N CYS A 553 1.17 16.98 -1.02
CA CYS A 553 0.69 15.86 -1.84
C CYS A 553 -0.72 16.15 -2.38
N TRP A 554 -0.82 16.38 -3.69
CA TRP A 554 -2.10 16.61 -4.38
C TRP A 554 -2.85 15.34 -4.76
N GLY A 555 -2.36 14.19 -4.34
CA GLY A 555 -2.97 12.88 -4.52
C GLY A 555 -1.94 11.77 -4.35
N LYS A 556 -2.39 10.61 -3.92
CA LYS A 556 -1.53 9.42 -3.73
C LYS A 556 -0.77 9.04 -5.01
N ASP A 557 -1.32 9.36 -6.17
CA ASP A 557 -0.76 9.12 -7.50
C ASP A 557 0.37 10.09 -7.88
N LEU A 558 0.57 11.15 -7.10
CA LEU A 558 1.57 12.19 -7.34
C LEU A 558 2.73 12.14 -6.32
N VAL A 559 2.68 11.20 -5.38
CA VAL A 559 3.81 10.88 -4.49
C VAL A 559 4.78 9.98 -5.27
N LYS A 560 6.00 10.45 -5.47
CA LYS A 560 7.09 9.68 -6.10
C LYS A 560 7.74 8.73 -5.10
#